data_055f72ab41d97c9ff1a8ba888c0bc28e
#
_entry.id   055f72ab41d97c9ff1a8ba888c0bc28e
#
_cell.length_a   1.000
_cell.length_b   1.000
_cell.length_c   1.000
_cell.angle_alpha   90.00
_cell.angle_beta   90.00
_cell.angle_gamma   90.00
#
_symmetry.space_group_name_H-M   'P 1'
#
loop_
_entity.id
_entity.type
_entity.pdbx_description
1 polymer ?
#
loop_
_entity_poly.entity_id
_entity_poly.type
_entity_poly.pdbx_seq_one_letter_code
_entity_poly.pdbx_strand_id
1 'polypeptide(L)'
;MRIPAEAPVSKLKPTRDIQPVTEFRANAAQFIEQVRETGEPVMLTQHGRSAAVLLDVASYESMMDELALLRDVRQAEDQIAAGQGLSHAAVAKHLRARLGR
;
A
#
# COMPACT_ATOMS: atom_id res chain seq x y z
N MET A 1 -9.47 -21.90 -4.81
CA MET A 1 -8.98 -21.85 -3.45
C MET A 1 -9.09 -20.44 -2.89
N ARG A 2 -9.47 -20.33 -1.65
CA ARG A 2 -9.71 -19.02 -1.08
C ARG A 2 -8.56 -18.53 -0.23
N ILE A 3 -8.16 -17.32 -0.49
CA ILE A 3 -7.14 -16.66 0.31
C ILE A 3 -7.81 -16.08 1.55
N PRO A 4 -7.18 -16.16 2.72
CA PRO A 4 -7.76 -15.52 3.90
C PRO A 4 -8.09 -14.06 3.66
N ALA A 5 -9.17 -13.61 4.25
CA ALA A 5 -9.68 -12.28 3.95
C ALA A 5 -8.67 -11.17 4.24
N GLU A 6 -7.81 -11.38 5.19
CA GLU A 6 -6.84 -10.37 5.57
C GLU A 6 -5.70 -10.24 4.57
N ALA A 7 -5.52 -11.21 3.69
CA ALA A 7 -4.42 -11.14 2.74
C ALA A 7 -4.72 -10.10 1.66
N PRO A 8 -3.77 -9.20 1.32
CA PRO A 8 -4.02 -8.20 0.29
C PRO A 8 -4.41 -8.79 -1.06
N VAL A 9 -3.87 -9.98 -1.39
CA VAL A 9 -4.19 -10.62 -2.66
C VAL A 9 -5.65 -11.01 -2.76
N SER A 10 -6.38 -11.07 -1.62
CA SER A 10 -7.79 -11.41 -1.67
C SER A 10 -8.61 -10.39 -2.45
N LYS A 11 -8.08 -9.19 -2.66
CA LYS A 11 -8.74 -8.15 -3.44
C LYS A 11 -8.46 -8.26 -4.92
N LEU A 12 -7.50 -9.06 -5.32
CA LEU A 12 -7.15 -9.21 -6.73
C LEU A 12 -8.13 -10.14 -7.43
N LYS A 13 -8.49 -9.78 -8.64
CA LYS A 13 -9.39 -10.59 -9.45
C LYS A 13 -8.63 -11.02 -10.70
N PRO A 14 -8.37 -12.31 -10.86
CA PRO A 14 -7.46 -12.78 -11.92
C PRO A 14 -7.79 -12.26 -13.32
N THR A 15 -9.08 -12.13 -13.64
CA THR A 15 -9.44 -11.68 -14.97
C THR A 15 -9.27 -10.19 -15.21
N ARG A 16 -9.15 -9.42 -14.13
CA ARG A 16 -9.13 -7.96 -14.24
C ARG A 16 -7.89 -7.35 -13.63
N ASP A 17 -7.42 -7.92 -12.53
CA ASP A 17 -6.36 -7.32 -11.74
C ASP A 17 -4.99 -7.90 -12.01
N ILE A 18 -4.91 -8.95 -12.81
CA ILE A 18 -3.64 -9.55 -13.22
C ILE A 18 -3.62 -9.56 -14.73
N GLN A 19 -2.70 -8.80 -15.32
CA GLN A 19 -2.65 -8.60 -16.76
C GLN A 19 -1.23 -8.73 -17.29
N PRO A 20 -1.05 -9.25 -18.51
CA PRO A 20 0.28 -9.25 -19.09
C PRO A 20 0.73 -7.84 -19.41
N VAL A 21 2.03 -7.61 -19.35
CA VAL A 21 2.58 -6.29 -19.62
C VAL A 21 2.28 -5.85 -21.07
N THR A 22 2.14 -6.80 -21.99
CA THR A 22 1.79 -6.46 -23.36
C THR A 22 0.41 -5.83 -23.46
N GLU A 23 -0.54 -6.29 -22.64
CA GLU A 23 -1.86 -5.68 -22.57
C GLU A 23 -1.76 -4.27 -22.03
N PHE A 24 -0.95 -4.08 -21.02
CA PHE A 24 -0.77 -2.74 -20.47
C PHE A 24 -0.19 -1.79 -21.50
N ARG A 25 0.82 -2.24 -22.26
CA ARG A 25 1.40 -1.39 -23.28
C ARG A 25 0.39 -0.96 -24.32
N ALA A 26 -0.50 -1.87 -24.69
CA ALA A 26 -1.49 -1.59 -25.72
C ALA A 26 -2.58 -0.65 -25.21
N ASN A 27 -2.87 -0.67 -23.89
CA ASN A 27 -4.00 0.04 -23.34
C ASN A 27 -3.64 0.82 -22.08
N ALA A 28 -2.45 1.42 -22.08
CA ALA A 28 -1.94 2.07 -20.87
C ALA A 28 -2.90 3.10 -20.28
N ALA A 29 -3.47 3.95 -21.13
CA ALA A 29 -4.35 5.00 -20.65
C ALA A 29 -5.59 4.43 -19.95
N GLN A 30 -6.13 3.33 -20.48
CA GLN A 30 -7.30 2.70 -19.88
C GLN A 30 -6.96 2.07 -18.54
N PHE A 31 -5.80 1.43 -18.44
CA PHE A 31 -5.38 0.84 -17.18
C PHE A 31 -5.12 1.90 -16.11
N ILE A 32 -4.52 3.00 -16.50
CA ILE A 32 -4.28 4.09 -15.57
C ILE A 32 -5.60 4.66 -15.06
N GLU A 33 -6.54 4.85 -15.96
CA GLU A 33 -7.85 5.34 -15.57
C GLU A 33 -8.56 4.38 -14.64
N GLN A 34 -8.45 3.10 -14.91
CA GLN A 34 -9.06 2.07 -14.09
C GLN A 34 -8.53 2.11 -12.66
N VAL A 35 -7.20 2.15 -12.49
CA VAL A 35 -6.66 2.16 -11.13
C VAL A 35 -6.98 3.46 -10.41
N ARG A 36 -7.08 4.57 -11.14
CA ARG A 36 -7.46 5.85 -10.54
C ARG A 36 -8.89 5.82 -10.03
N GLU A 37 -9.78 5.18 -10.77
CA GLU A 37 -11.18 5.13 -10.39
C GLU A 37 -11.46 4.12 -9.30
N THR A 38 -10.82 2.97 -9.37
CA THR A 38 -11.10 1.88 -8.42
C THR A 38 -10.23 1.93 -7.19
N GLY A 39 -9.04 2.50 -7.29
CA GLY A 39 -8.08 2.45 -6.20
C GLY A 39 -7.50 1.06 -5.96
N GLU A 40 -7.75 0.13 -6.88
CA GLU A 40 -7.27 -1.25 -6.77
C GLU A 40 -6.07 -1.45 -7.66
N PRO A 41 -5.05 -2.14 -7.17
CA PRO A 41 -3.84 -2.36 -7.96
C PRO A 41 -4.06 -3.37 -9.07
N VAL A 42 -3.26 -3.24 -10.12
CA VAL A 42 -3.21 -4.22 -11.21
C VAL A 42 -1.81 -4.80 -11.25
N MET A 43 -1.71 -6.11 -11.17
CA MET A 43 -0.44 -6.80 -11.25
C MET A 43 -0.11 -7.05 -12.71
N LEU A 44 1.08 -6.64 -13.12
CA LEU A 44 1.54 -6.82 -14.49
C LEU A 44 2.52 -7.97 -14.54
N THR A 45 2.29 -8.89 -15.49
CA THR A 45 3.15 -10.04 -15.65
C THR A 45 3.98 -9.93 -16.91
N GLN A 46 5.15 -10.56 -16.89
CA GLN A 46 6.02 -10.65 -18.04
C GLN A 46 6.60 -12.05 -18.07
N HIS A 47 6.47 -12.70 -19.21
CA HIS A 47 6.93 -14.09 -19.37
C HIS A 47 6.31 -15.00 -18.30
N GLY A 48 5.03 -14.79 -18.00
CA GLY A 48 4.32 -15.60 -17.04
C GLY A 48 4.66 -15.35 -15.60
N ARG A 49 5.42 -14.30 -15.29
CA ARG A 49 5.83 -13.98 -13.94
C ARG A 49 5.40 -12.57 -13.56
N SER A 50 5.11 -12.37 -12.28
CA SER A 50 4.81 -11.04 -11.78
C SER A 50 6.03 -10.15 -11.96
N ALA A 51 5.84 -9.01 -12.61
CA ALA A 51 6.94 -8.11 -12.90
C ALA A 51 6.75 -6.74 -12.27
N ALA A 52 5.52 -6.26 -12.15
CA ALA A 52 5.27 -4.91 -11.66
C ALA A 52 3.86 -4.80 -11.14
N VAL A 53 3.61 -3.73 -10.41
CA VAL A 53 2.26 -3.43 -9.92
C VAL A 53 1.94 -2.01 -10.36
N LEU A 54 0.77 -1.84 -10.97
CA LEU A 54 0.27 -0.53 -11.33
C LEU A 54 -0.68 -0.06 -10.24
N LEU A 55 -0.42 1.11 -9.70
CA LEU A 55 -1.17 1.64 -8.58
C LEU A 55 -1.35 3.14 -8.79
N ASP A 56 -2.52 3.65 -8.44
CA ASP A 56 -2.73 5.09 -8.56
C ASP A 56 -1.97 5.83 -7.47
N VAL A 57 -1.68 7.11 -7.74
CA VAL A 57 -0.81 7.89 -6.85
C VAL A 57 -1.44 8.06 -5.47
N ALA A 58 -2.74 8.31 -5.40
CA ALA A 58 -3.40 8.51 -4.12
C ALA A 58 -3.29 7.29 -3.23
N SER A 59 -3.51 6.11 -3.81
CA SER A 59 -3.38 4.86 -3.05
C SER A 59 -1.94 4.61 -2.63
N TYR A 60 -0.99 4.90 -3.52
CA TYR A 60 0.41 4.75 -3.20
C TYR A 60 0.81 5.64 -2.03
N GLU A 61 0.41 6.91 -2.08
CA GLU A 61 0.75 7.84 -1.01
C GLU A 61 0.11 7.44 0.30
N SER A 62 -1.12 6.97 0.24
CA SER A 62 -1.81 6.49 1.44
C SER A 62 -1.07 5.31 2.06
N MET A 63 -0.62 4.37 1.24
CA MET A 63 0.18 3.25 1.72
C MET A 63 1.47 3.70 2.37
N MET A 64 2.15 4.65 1.74
CA MET A 64 3.40 5.14 2.28
C MET A 64 3.19 5.85 3.62
N ASP A 65 2.11 6.59 3.73
CA ASP A 65 1.77 7.27 4.98
C ASP A 65 1.48 6.26 6.09
N GLU A 66 0.75 5.20 5.76
CA GLU A 66 0.47 4.14 6.74
C GLU A 66 1.74 3.46 7.21
N LEU A 67 2.64 3.18 6.30
CA LEU A 67 3.91 2.56 6.65
C LEU A 67 4.74 3.46 7.54
N ALA A 68 4.76 4.75 7.25
CA ALA A 68 5.49 5.71 8.07
C ALA A 68 4.90 5.78 9.47
N LEU A 69 3.58 5.80 9.56
CA LEU A 69 2.89 5.83 10.85
C LEU A 69 3.22 4.59 11.68
N LEU A 70 3.16 3.41 11.07
CA LEU A 70 3.47 2.18 11.78
C LEU A 70 4.91 2.15 12.25
N ARG A 71 5.81 2.67 11.44
CA ARG A 71 7.22 2.75 11.80
C ARG A 71 7.42 3.67 13.02
N ASP A 72 6.71 4.79 13.04
CA ASP A 72 6.80 5.74 14.15
C ASP A 72 6.25 5.13 15.44
N VAL A 73 5.14 4.42 15.35
CA VAL A 73 4.56 3.76 16.53
C VAL A 73 5.51 2.72 17.07
N ARG A 74 6.09 1.91 16.19
CA ARG A 74 7.01 0.86 16.59
C ARG A 74 8.24 1.45 17.27
N GLN A 75 8.75 2.54 16.74
CA GLN A 75 9.91 3.19 17.31
C GLN A 75 9.60 3.72 18.70
N ALA A 76 8.44 4.31 18.89
CA ALA A 76 8.01 4.80 20.19
C ALA A 76 7.89 3.66 21.20
N GLU A 77 7.33 2.54 20.79
CA GLU A 77 7.22 1.37 21.65
C GLU A 77 8.59 0.84 22.04
N ASP A 78 9.51 0.79 21.11
CA ASP A 78 10.86 0.32 21.38
C ASP A 78 11.56 1.22 22.38
N GLN A 79 11.37 2.52 22.29
CA GLN A 79 11.95 3.46 23.22
C GLN A 79 11.40 3.28 24.63
N ILE A 80 10.12 3.04 24.75
CA ILE A 80 9.48 2.77 26.03
C ILE A 80 10.04 1.49 26.63
N ALA A 81 10.17 0.44 25.82
CA ALA A 81 10.69 -0.83 26.28
C ALA A 81 12.15 -0.72 26.71
N ALA A 82 12.89 0.18 26.11
CA ALA A 82 14.29 0.40 26.48
C ALA A 82 14.44 1.30 27.70
N GLY A 83 13.35 1.75 28.30
CA GLY A 83 13.41 2.60 29.47
C GLY A 83 13.62 4.06 29.18
N GLN A 84 13.52 4.45 27.93
CA GLN A 84 13.69 5.86 27.55
C GLN A 84 12.43 6.67 27.75
N GLY A 85 11.31 6.01 27.88
CA GLY A 85 10.06 6.63 28.29
C GLY A 85 9.57 7.81 27.48
N LEU A 86 8.52 7.59 26.71
CA LEU A 86 7.78 8.69 26.11
C LEU A 86 6.41 8.73 26.77
N SER A 87 5.98 9.92 27.14
CA SER A 87 4.65 10.05 27.69
C SER A 87 3.61 9.83 26.59
N HIS A 88 2.39 9.51 26.97
CA HIS A 88 1.30 9.40 26.02
C HIS A 88 1.13 10.69 25.22
N ALA A 89 1.31 11.83 25.89
CA ALA A 89 1.19 13.11 25.20
C ALA A 89 2.26 13.28 24.13
N ALA A 90 3.48 12.87 24.43
CA ALA A 90 4.58 12.97 23.46
C ALA A 90 4.33 12.07 22.28
N VAL A 91 3.85 10.85 22.52
CA VAL A 91 3.55 9.93 21.43
C VAL A 91 2.41 10.47 20.57
N ALA A 92 1.35 10.95 21.21
CA ALA A 92 0.23 11.50 20.48
C ALA A 92 0.64 12.71 19.65
N LYS A 93 1.50 13.56 20.18
CA LYS A 93 1.99 14.71 19.45
C LYS A 93 2.79 14.29 18.24
N HIS A 94 3.64 13.29 18.40
CA HIS A 94 4.44 12.76 17.30
C HIS A 94 3.55 12.23 16.19
N LEU A 95 2.55 11.45 16.53
CA LEU A 95 1.64 10.90 15.56
C LEU A 95 0.83 11.98 14.86
N ARG A 96 0.39 12.98 15.58
CA ARG A 96 -0.34 14.08 14.95
C ARG A 96 0.52 14.86 13.97
N ALA A 97 1.79 15.02 14.29
CA ALA A 97 2.71 15.71 13.40
C ALA A 97 2.85 14.96 12.08
N ARG A 98 2.80 13.63 12.13
CA ARG A 98 2.88 12.81 10.91
C ARG A 98 1.59 12.83 10.11
N LEU A 99 0.47 12.88 10.79
CA LEU A 99 -0.83 12.79 10.14
C LEU A 99 -1.43 14.13 9.77
N GLY A 100 -1.07 15.17 10.49
CA GLY A 100 -1.71 16.46 10.36
C GLY A 100 -1.04 17.41 9.41
N ARG A 101 -0.59 16.96 8.28
CA ARG A 101 0.01 17.84 7.31
C ARG A 101 -0.97 18.69 6.58
#